data_b765b5f4d2b6c81573c5c6439f7865ab
#
_entry.id   b765b5f4d2b6c81573c5c6439f7865ab
#
_cell.length_a   1.000
_cell.length_b   1.000
_cell.length_c   1.000
_cell.angle_alpha   90.00
_cell.angle_beta   90.00
_cell.angle_gamma   90.00
#
_symmetry.space_group_name_H-M   'P 1'
#
loop_
_entity.id
_entity.type
_entity.pdbx_description
1 polymer ?
#
loop_
_entity_poly.entity_id
_entity_poly.type
_entity_poly.pdbx_seq_one_letter_code
_entity_poly.pdbx_strand_id
1 'polypeptide(L)'
;MLENEGYGSTFGDPANDPYLARTLVRRGALLENYYGVGHNSLDNYIAMISGQPPNPSTQGDCTSGFDAFPSSSRSTTWRGATGVQQGTGCVYPARVGTLVGQLAAHGFTWKAYMQDMGNDPHRDGAPDSACGHPSVNGPDPAINAVAGDGYVTRHDPFVYFHSIIDNAANCRSHVVPLGTTSGTMPKSDTIGATGLAQDLRSVATTPNFSFISPNVCQDGHDYPCANQRTPGSSALADIEGFLKVWVPRITSSPAFKADGLLEITFDEGSGSTSCCGEVPGPTNSAPGGGGGPGGGRVGAVLLSPFIRPGEVVTRAFNHYSTLASIEDLFGLPRLADAQTVRGTFDRGVFRTG
;
A
#
# COMPACT_ATOMS: atom_id res chain seq x y z
N MET A 1 -3.76 3.30 -0.43
CA MET A 1 -4.21 1.94 -0.80
C MET A 1 -5.60 1.72 -0.24
N LEU A 2 -6.51 1.17 -1.04
CA LEU A 2 -7.88 0.79 -0.70
C LEU A 2 -8.01 -0.73 -0.89
N GLU A 3 -9.15 -1.32 -0.51
CA GLU A 3 -9.31 -2.76 -0.33
C GLU A 3 -10.47 -3.37 -1.11
N ASN A 4 -10.23 -4.58 -1.67
CA ASN A 4 -11.25 -5.56 -2.09
C ASN A 4 -12.22 -5.17 -3.22
N GLU A 5 -12.16 -3.97 -3.76
CA GLU A 5 -13.16 -3.50 -4.71
C GLU A 5 -12.66 -3.60 -6.15
N GLY A 6 -13.35 -4.43 -6.94
CA GLY A 6 -13.03 -4.60 -8.34
C GLY A 6 -13.45 -3.40 -9.21
N TYR A 7 -12.86 -3.32 -10.40
CA TYR A 7 -13.18 -2.29 -11.39
C TYR A 7 -14.69 -2.18 -11.69
N GLY A 8 -15.38 -3.31 -11.71
CA GLY A 8 -16.81 -3.36 -12.05
C GLY A 8 -17.72 -2.67 -11.03
N SER A 9 -17.39 -2.77 -9.73
CA SER A 9 -18.15 -2.15 -8.64
C SER A 9 -17.80 -0.66 -8.44
N THR A 10 -16.64 -0.23 -8.90
CA THR A 10 -16.12 1.13 -8.75
C THR A 10 -16.22 1.92 -10.06
N PHE A 11 -15.16 1.94 -10.85
CA PHE A 11 -15.08 2.72 -12.10
C PHE A 11 -16.08 2.23 -13.17
N GLY A 12 -16.46 0.95 -13.16
CA GLY A 12 -17.46 0.35 -14.05
C GLY A 12 -18.89 0.73 -13.69
N ASP A 13 -19.17 1.03 -12.42
CA ASP A 13 -20.45 1.58 -11.95
C ASP A 13 -20.22 2.84 -11.10
N PRO A 14 -20.00 4.00 -11.74
CA PRO A 14 -19.67 5.24 -11.05
C PRO A 14 -20.80 5.81 -10.17
N ALA A 15 -21.94 5.15 -10.07
CA ALA A 15 -22.99 5.54 -9.14
C ALA A 15 -22.70 5.09 -7.70
N ASN A 16 -21.91 4.02 -7.55
CA ASN A 16 -21.57 3.45 -6.25
C ASN A 16 -20.52 4.29 -5.50
N ASP A 17 -19.59 4.92 -6.24
CA ASP A 17 -18.55 5.80 -5.68
C ASP A 17 -18.33 7.02 -6.59
N PRO A 18 -19.27 7.97 -6.61
CA PRO A 18 -19.23 9.11 -7.52
C PRO A 18 -18.07 10.07 -7.28
N TYR A 19 -17.49 10.12 -6.08
CA TYR A 19 -16.35 10.96 -5.85
C TYR A 19 -15.08 10.39 -6.49
N LEU A 20 -14.78 9.11 -6.26
CA LEU A 20 -13.63 8.44 -6.88
C LEU A 20 -13.85 8.31 -8.39
N ALA A 21 -14.93 7.64 -8.80
CA ALA A 21 -15.13 7.18 -10.17
C ALA A 21 -15.59 8.26 -11.15
N ARG A 22 -16.09 9.42 -10.67
CA ARG A 22 -16.46 10.56 -11.53
C ARG A 22 -15.64 11.80 -11.28
N THR A 23 -15.52 12.21 -9.99
CA THR A 23 -14.89 13.50 -9.68
C THR A 23 -13.38 13.41 -9.82
N LEU A 24 -12.75 12.39 -9.23
CA LEU A 24 -11.29 12.25 -9.29
C LEU A 24 -10.81 11.81 -10.67
N VAL A 25 -11.52 10.90 -11.34
CA VAL A 25 -11.23 10.50 -12.72
C VAL A 25 -11.22 11.72 -13.65
N ARG A 26 -12.18 12.63 -13.55
CA ARG A 26 -12.18 13.86 -14.36
C ARG A 26 -11.05 14.84 -14.03
N ARG A 27 -10.43 14.73 -12.86
CA ARG A 27 -9.33 15.62 -12.42
C ARG A 27 -7.94 15.05 -12.72
N GLY A 28 -7.86 13.75 -13.00
CA GLY A 28 -6.60 13.03 -13.20
C GLY A 28 -6.64 12.10 -14.40
N ALA A 29 -5.87 11.03 -14.32
CA ALA A 29 -5.87 9.93 -15.29
C ALA A 29 -6.46 8.67 -14.64
N LEU A 30 -7.31 7.97 -15.37
CA LEU A 30 -7.78 6.63 -15.03
C LEU A 30 -6.90 5.59 -15.73
N LEU A 31 -6.23 4.75 -14.95
CA LEU A 31 -5.60 3.51 -15.43
C LEU A 31 -6.66 2.42 -15.41
N GLU A 32 -7.40 2.26 -16.51
CA GLU A 32 -8.57 1.38 -16.51
C GLU A 32 -8.22 -0.10 -16.44
N ASN A 33 -7.02 -0.48 -16.86
CA ASN A 33 -6.50 -1.84 -16.85
C ASN A 33 -5.39 -1.98 -15.80
N TYR A 34 -5.72 -1.68 -14.56
CA TYR A 34 -4.85 -1.89 -13.41
C TYR A 34 -5.29 -3.11 -12.61
N TYR A 35 -4.34 -3.95 -12.17
CA TYR A 35 -4.61 -5.27 -11.59
C TYR A 35 -3.86 -5.48 -10.28
N GLY A 36 -4.49 -6.22 -9.35
CA GLY A 36 -3.81 -6.85 -8.23
C GLY A 36 -2.87 -7.97 -8.70
N VAL A 37 -1.84 -8.30 -7.92
CA VAL A 37 -0.87 -9.33 -8.26
C VAL A 37 -1.16 -10.69 -7.61
N GLY A 38 -1.96 -10.70 -6.57
CA GLY A 38 -2.39 -11.89 -5.86
C GLY A 38 -3.72 -11.72 -5.19
N HIS A 39 -4.17 -12.74 -4.47
CA HIS A 39 -5.32 -12.68 -3.58
C HIS A 39 -4.91 -12.87 -2.14
N ASN A 40 -5.68 -12.27 -1.30
CA ASN A 40 -5.48 -11.71 0.01
C ASN A 40 -4.61 -10.44 -0.04
N SER A 41 -4.79 -9.55 0.94
CA SER A 41 -4.29 -8.18 0.88
C SER A 41 -2.76 -8.10 0.93
N LEU A 42 -2.14 -8.79 1.90
CA LEU A 42 -0.74 -8.57 2.24
C LEU A 42 0.23 -8.79 1.08
N ASP A 43 0.02 -9.75 0.21
CA ASP A 43 0.94 -10.01 -0.89
C ASP A 43 0.95 -8.87 -1.92
N ASN A 44 -0.18 -8.18 -2.11
CA ASN A 44 -0.31 -6.99 -2.95
C ASN A 44 0.44 -5.80 -2.36
N TYR A 45 0.31 -5.59 -1.04
CA TYR A 45 1.06 -4.55 -0.32
C TYR A 45 2.58 -4.79 -0.37
N ILE A 46 3.02 -6.03 -0.15
CA ILE A 46 4.44 -6.42 -0.24
C ILE A 46 4.97 -6.19 -1.65
N ALA A 47 4.19 -6.52 -2.69
CA ALA A 47 4.58 -6.32 -4.08
C ALA A 47 4.86 -4.85 -4.39
N MET A 48 4.03 -3.92 -3.88
CA MET A 48 4.18 -2.47 -4.12
C MET A 48 5.44 -1.85 -3.51
N ILE A 49 5.98 -2.42 -2.43
CA ILE A 49 7.14 -1.82 -1.75
C ILE A 49 8.43 -2.60 -1.90
N SER A 50 8.40 -3.80 -2.47
CA SER A 50 9.59 -4.66 -2.56
C SER A 50 9.70 -5.44 -3.88
N GLY A 51 8.63 -5.51 -4.66
CA GLY A 51 8.56 -6.35 -5.85
C GLY A 51 8.55 -7.85 -5.56
N GLN A 52 8.44 -8.26 -4.28
CA GLN A 52 8.40 -9.68 -3.95
C GLN A 52 7.08 -10.31 -4.39
N PRO A 53 7.11 -11.46 -5.08
CA PRO A 53 5.90 -12.17 -5.45
C PRO A 53 5.23 -12.83 -4.23
N PRO A 54 3.93 -13.12 -4.33
CA PRO A 54 3.21 -13.87 -3.30
C PRO A 54 3.92 -15.14 -2.88
N ASN A 55 4.01 -15.40 -1.58
CA ASN A 55 4.40 -16.68 -1.02
C ASN A 55 3.25 -17.23 -0.17
N PRO A 56 3.23 -18.53 0.21
CA PRO A 56 2.10 -19.12 0.92
C PRO A 56 1.69 -18.41 2.20
N SER A 57 2.62 -17.78 2.94
CA SER A 57 2.27 -17.03 4.15
C SER A 57 1.64 -15.68 3.84
N THR A 58 2.23 -14.89 2.93
CA THR A 58 1.68 -13.58 2.56
C THR A 58 0.35 -13.71 1.83
N GLN A 59 0.17 -14.77 1.03
CA GLN A 59 -1.08 -15.12 0.39
C GLN A 59 -2.15 -15.61 1.37
N GLY A 60 -1.79 -15.90 2.60
CA GLY A 60 -2.70 -16.17 3.72
C GLY A 60 -2.74 -15.01 4.72
N ASP A 61 -2.35 -13.78 4.32
CA ASP A 61 -2.29 -12.58 5.17
C ASP A 61 -1.50 -12.74 6.47
N CYS A 62 -0.63 -13.74 6.52
CA CYS A 62 0.10 -14.07 7.74
C CYS A 62 -0.79 -14.32 8.96
N THR A 63 -2.03 -14.76 8.75
CA THR A 63 -3.03 -14.98 9.81
C THR A 63 -2.65 -16.07 10.81
N SER A 64 -1.72 -16.96 10.43
CA SER A 64 -1.22 -18.02 11.33
C SER A 64 -0.12 -17.56 12.30
N GLY A 65 0.45 -16.38 12.09
CA GLY A 65 1.51 -15.82 12.92
C GLY A 65 2.42 -14.87 12.15
N PHE A 66 3.17 -14.05 12.87
CA PHE A 66 4.11 -13.06 12.33
C PHE A 66 5.51 -13.70 12.16
N ASP A 67 5.58 -14.79 11.40
CA ASP A 67 6.75 -15.66 11.34
C ASP A 67 7.83 -15.08 10.40
N ALA A 68 9.09 -15.07 10.86
CA ALA A 68 10.21 -14.76 10.01
C ALA A 68 10.47 -15.88 8.98
N PHE A 69 11.01 -15.50 7.82
CA PHE A 69 11.56 -16.49 6.90
C PHE A 69 12.67 -17.30 7.59
N PRO A 70 12.75 -18.63 7.34
CA PRO A 70 13.84 -19.45 7.88
C PRO A 70 15.21 -18.85 7.53
N SER A 71 16.17 -18.94 8.47
CA SER A 71 17.54 -18.41 8.28
C SER A 71 18.28 -19.07 7.10
N SER A 72 17.88 -20.27 6.72
CA SER A 72 18.38 -20.98 5.51
C SER A 72 17.83 -20.46 4.21
N SER A 73 16.78 -19.64 4.23
CA SER A 73 16.15 -19.08 3.02
C SER A 73 17.12 -18.15 2.28
N ARG A 74 16.97 -18.08 0.95
CA ARG A 74 17.90 -17.36 0.07
C ARG A 74 17.13 -16.45 -0.88
N SER A 75 17.75 -15.36 -1.29
CA SER A 75 17.33 -14.62 -2.48
C SER A 75 17.89 -15.29 -3.73
N THR A 76 17.13 -15.30 -4.78
CA THR A 76 17.45 -15.97 -6.05
C THR A 76 17.15 -15.07 -7.24
N THR A 77 17.57 -15.53 -8.42
CA THR A 77 17.03 -15.05 -9.71
C THR A 77 15.86 -15.94 -10.09
N TRP A 78 14.70 -15.36 -10.28
CA TRP A 78 13.47 -16.06 -10.64
C TRP A 78 12.85 -15.40 -11.87
N ARG A 79 12.68 -16.17 -12.95
CA ARG A 79 12.08 -15.72 -14.22
C ARG A 79 12.58 -14.37 -14.74
N GLY A 80 13.87 -14.09 -14.53
CA GLY A 80 14.53 -12.87 -14.98
C GLY A 80 14.62 -11.77 -13.92
N ALA A 81 13.87 -11.85 -12.83
CA ALA A 81 13.98 -10.95 -11.69
C ALA A 81 15.05 -11.43 -10.71
N THR A 82 15.91 -10.55 -10.24
CA THR A 82 16.93 -10.84 -9.20
C THR A 82 16.44 -10.34 -7.85
N GLY A 83 16.91 -10.96 -6.77
CA GLY A 83 16.54 -10.56 -5.40
C GLY A 83 15.20 -11.11 -4.93
N VAL A 84 14.60 -12.05 -5.66
CA VAL A 84 13.37 -12.72 -5.25
C VAL A 84 13.65 -13.68 -4.10
N GLN A 85 12.92 -13.54 -3.00
CA GLN A 85 13.08 -14.34 -1.79
C GLN A 85 12.44 -15.72 -1.98
N GLN A 86 13.21 -16.79 -1.75
CA GLN A 86 12.70 -18.16 -1.70
C GLN A 86 12.23 -18.52 -0.30
N GLY A 87 11.26 -19.43 -0.22
CA GLY A 87 10.73 -19.95 1.03
C GLY A 87 9.38 -19.34 1.39
N THR A 88 8.93 -19.67 2.58
CA THR A 88 7.64 -19.25 3.13
C THR A 88 7.91 -18.51 4.43
N GLY A 89 7.25 -17.40 4.64
CA GLY A 89 7.37 -16.57 5.83
C GLY A 89 6.70 -15.22 5.63
N CYS A 90 6.54 -14.51 6.71
CA CYS A 90 5.91 -13.20 6.78
C CYS A 90 6.95 -12.08 6.81
N VAL A 91 7.90 -12.14 7.75
CA VAL A 91 8.91 -11.10 7.94
C VAL A 91 10.15 -11.41 7.09
N TYR A 92 10.34 -10.58 6.08
CA TYR A 92 11.43 -10.74 5.11
C TYR A 92 12.80 -10.40 5.72
N PRO A 93 13.85 -11.18 5.40
CA PRO A 93 15.21 -10.91 5.86
C PRO A 93 15.72 -9.52 5.48
N ALA A 94 16.58 -8.91 6.29
CA ALA A 94 17.12 -7.57 6.08
C ALA A 94 17.84 -7.37 4.72
N ARG A 95 18.28 -8.45 4.07
CA ARG A 95 18.89 -8.41 2.73
C ARG A 95 17.88 -8.19 1.59
N VAL A 96 16.59 -8.38 1.85
CA VAL A 96 15.54 -8.16 0.85
C VAL A 96 15.34 -6.66 0.69
N GLY A 97 15.52 -6.17 -0.54
CA GLY A 97 15.40 -4.75 -0.85
C GLY A 97 13.96 -4.26 -0.73
N THR A 98 13.83 -3.02 -0.27
CA THR A 98 12.56 -2.29 -0.23
C THR A 98 12.69 -0.94 -0.91
N LEU A 99 11.62 -0.43 -1.48
CA LEU A 99 11.56 0.92 -2.06
C LEU A 99 12.07 1.97 -1.06
N VAL A 100 11.60 1.89 0.18
CA VAL A 100 11.97 2.87 1.21
C VAL A 100 13.44 2.77 1.65
N GLY A 101 14.00 1.57 1.59
CA GLY A 101 15.44 1.36 1.79
C GLY A 101 16.27 2.01 0.67
N GLN A 102 15.82 1.89 -0.58
CA GLN A 102 16.46 2.56 -1.73
C GLN A 102 16.32 4.08 -1.63
N LEU A 103 15.13 4.59 -1.33
CA LEU A 103 14.89 6.02 -1.15
C LEU A 103 15.81 6.62 -0.09
N ALA A 104 15.88 6.00 1.10
CA ALA A 104 16.75 6.44 2.18
C ALA A 104 18.25 6.41 1.78
N ALA A 105 18.69 5.38 1.07
CA ALA A 105 20.06 5.26 0.58
C ALA A 105 20.44 6.35 -0.44
N HIS A 106 19.44 6.93 -1.15
CA HIS A 106 19.64 8.03 -2.10
C HIS A 106 19.29 9.41 -1.51
N GLY A 107 19.05 9.50 -0.20
CA GLY A 107 18.81 10.77 0.49
C GLY A 107 17.37 11.30 0.37
N PHE A 108 16.44 10.48 -0.09
CA PHE A 108 15.01 10.81 -0.12
C PHE A 108 14.33 10.45 1.20
N THR A 109 13.37 11.26 1.59
CA THR A 109 12.56 11.05 2.81
C THR A 109 11.30 10.26 2.51
N TRP A 110 10.85 9.45 3.48
CA TRP A 110 9.64 8.67 3.33
C TRP A 110 8.87 8.56 4.65
N LYS A 111 7.57 8.34 4.57
CA LYS A 111 6.71 7.94 5.69
C LYS A 111 5.56 7.06 5.22
N ALA A 112 5.15 6.17 6.09
CA ALA A 112 3.92 5.40 6.01
C ALA A 112 2.95 5.89 7.09
N TYR A 113 1.73 6.23 6.69
CA TYR A 113 0.69 6.78 7.54
C TYR A 113 -0.43 5.76 7.68
N MET A 114 -0.52 5.14 8.86
CA MET A 114 -1.48 4.08 9.18
C MET A 114 -2.63 4.64 10.01
N GLN A 115 -3.85 4.60 9.49
CA GLN A 115 -5.00 5.09 10.24
C GLN A 115 -5.31 4.15 11.40
N ASP A 116 -5.67 4.73 12.54
CA ASP A 116 -5.96 4.10 13.83
C ASP A 116 -4.77 3.43 14.52
N MET A 117 -3.62 3.22 13.88
CA MET A 117 -2.42 2.70 14.54
C MET A 117 -2.11 3.50 15.82
N GLY A 118 -1.94 2.79 16.93
CA GLY A 118 -1.69 3.37 18.26
C GLY A 118 -2.95 3.77 19.03
N ASN A 119 -4.16 3.54 18.49
CA ASN A 119 -5.40 3.73 19.25
C ASN A 119 -5.52 2.72 20.41
N ASP A 120 -5.10 1.48 20.18
CA ASP A 120 -4.89 0.46 21.22
C ASP A 120 -3.45 -0.07 21.18
N PRO A 121 -2.52 0.54 21.97
CA PRO A 121 -1.11 0.15 21.95
C PRO A 121 -0.83 -1.29 22.37
N HIS A 122 -1.72 -1.89 23.16
CA HIS A 122 -1.56 -3.28 23.58
C HIS A 122 -1.88 -4.27 22.44
N ARG A 123 -2.72 -3.84 21.54
CA ARG A 123 -3.12 -4.59 20.36
C ARG A 123 -2.15 -4.36 19.19
N ASP A 124 -1.83 -3.10 18.91
CA ASP A 124 -1.06 -2.68 17.73
C ASP A 124 0.43 -3.03 17.80
N GLY A 125 0.86 -3.68 18.85
CA GLY A 125 2.23 -4.13 18.96
C GLY A 125 2.56 -4.74 20.31
N ALA A 126 3.70 -5.41 20.41
CA ALA A 126 4.28 -5.76 21.69
C ALA A 126 4.66 -4.48 22.45
N PRO A 127 4.78 -4.52 23.80
CA PRO A 127 5.15 -3.33 24.61
C PRO A 127 6.39 -2.59 24.10
N ASP A 128 7.24 -3.28 23.36
CA ASP A 128 8.50 -2.76 22.82
C ASP A 128 8.46 -2.55 21.29
N SER A 129 7.34 -2.85 20.60
CA SER A 129 7.24 -2.63 19.17
C SER A 129 6.97 -1.16 18.88
N ALA A 130 7.83 -0.58 18.10
CA ALA A 130 7.92 0.86 17.95
C ALA A 130 6.96 1.43 16.90
N CYS A 131 6.31 0.60 16.09
CA CYS A 131 5.59 1.01 14.89
C CYS A 131 4.45 0.05 14.52
N GLY A 132 3.72 -0.43 15.50
CA GLY A 132 2.50 -1.20 15.27
C GLY A 132 2.70 -2.64 14.81
N HIS A 133 3.91 -3.24 14.99
CA HIS A 133 4.13 -4.62 14.58
C HIS A 133 4.08 -5.62 15.74
N PRO A 134 3.64 -6.85 15.49
CA PRO A 134 3.71 -7.94 16.46
C PRO A 134 5.14 -8.37 16.74
N SER A 135 5.34 -9.14 17.79
CA SER A 135 6.61 -9.82 18.03
C SER A 135 6.91 -10.82 16.89
N VAL A 136 8.10 -10.76 16.33
CA VAL A 136 8.53 -11.73 15.29
C VAL A 136 8.47 -13.14 15.84
N ASN A 137 7.92 -14.07 15.08
CA ASN A 137 7.59 -15.44 15.45
C ASN A 137 6.54 -15.56 16.58
N GLY A 138 5.71 -14.54 16.75
CA GLY A 138 4.60 -14.51 17.67
C GLY A 138 3.23 -14.38 16.97
N PRO A 139 2.14 -14.43 17.73
CA PRO A 139 0.81 -14.15 17.19
C PRO A 139 0.69 -12.67 16.82
N ASP A 140 -0.19 -12.40 15.88
CA ASP A 140 -0.58 -11.04 15.51
C ASP A 140 -1.88 -10.63 16.23
N PRO A 141 -1.82 -9.76 17.24
CA PRO A 141 -3.02 -9.28 17.92
C PRO A 141 -3.82 -8.27 17.08
N ALA A 142 -3.22 -7.66 16.05
CA ALA A 142 -3.85 -6.71 15.16
C ALA A 142 -4.34 -7.34 13.84
N ILE A 143 -4.59 -8.67 13.85
CA ILE A 143 -5.07 -9.37 12.65
C ILE A 143 -6.49 -8.97 12.24
N ASN A 144 -7.33 -8.55 13.18
CA ASN A 144 -8.70 -8.10 12.94
C ASN A 144 -8.97 -6.78 13.67
N ALA A 145 -9.80 -5.92 13.08
CA ALA A 145 -10.26 -4.70 13.72
C ALA A 145 -11.07 -4.97 14.99
N VAL A 146 -11.02 -4.03 15.91
CA VAL A 146 -11.86 -4.00 17.12
C VAL A 146 -12.56 -2.65 17.25
N ALA A 147 -13.55 -2.56 18.13
CA ALA A 147 -14.28 -1.30 18.37
C ALA A 147 -13.32 -0.18 18.80
N GLY A 148 -13.25 0.90 18.03
CA GLY A 148 -12.39 2.05 18.28
C GLY A 148 -10.98 1.95 17.69
N ASP A 149 -10.64 0.81 17.09
CA ASP A 149 -9.34 0.59 16.46
C ASP A 149 -9.46 -0.31 15.22
N GLY A 150 -9.30 0.30 14.07
CA GLY A 150 -9.40 -0.36 12.76
C GLY A 150 -8.05 -0.60 12.09
N TYR A 151 -6.93 -0.36 12.75
CA TYR A 151 -5.62 -0.75 12.25
C TYR A 151 -5.52 -2.27 12.15
N VAL A 152 -4.93 -2.76 11.07
CA VAL A 152 -4.56 -4.19 10.91
C VAL A 152 -3.16 -4.26 10.31
N THR A 153 -2.36 -5.16 10.86
CA THR A 153 -0.94 -5.31 10.48
C THR A 153 -0.78 -5.65 9.00
N ARG A 154 -1.65 -6.49 8.43
CA ARG A 154 -1.56 -6.91 7.01
C ARG A 154 -1.72 -5.77 6.00
N HIS A 155 -2.27 -4.59 6.40
CA HIS A 155 -2.34 -3.39 5.57
C HIS A 155 -1.17 -2.43 5.79
N ASP A 156 -0.16 -2.85 6.57
CA ASP A 156 1.11 -2.14 6.81
C ASP A 156 2.30 -2.97 6.29
N PRO A 157 2.65 -2.86 5.00
CA PRO A 157 3.71 -3.70 4.44
C PRO A 157 5.08 -3.44 5.04
N PHE A 158 5.31 -2.28 5.64
CA PHE A 158 6.63 -1.87 6.13
C PHE A 158 7.09 -2.69 7.30
N VAL A 159 6.17 -3.17 8.13
CA VAL A 159 6.51 -3.97 9.32
C VAL A 159 6.91 -5.42 9.00
N TYR A 160 6.75 -5.85 7.76
CA TYR A 160 7.14 -7.20 7.32
C TYR A 160 8.60 -7.30 6.82
N PHE A 161 9.47 -6.34 7.17
CA PHE A 161 10.88 -6.33 6.76
C PHE A 161 11.81 -6.06 7.93
N HIS A 162 12.71 -7.01 8.20
CA HIS A 162 13.78 -6.85 9.19
C HIS A 162 14.62 -5.59 8.96
N SER A 163 14.82 -5.17 7.71
CA SER A 163 15.52 -3.92 7.38
C SER A 163 14.84 -2.66 7.93
N ILE A 164 13.57 -2.75 8.29
CA ILE A 164 12.77 -1.63 8.83
C ILE A 164 12.56 -1.80 10.34
N ILE A 165 12.07 -2.97 10.77
CA ILE A 165 11.64 -3.18 12.17
C ILE A 165 12.80 -3.41 13.15
N ASP A 166 13.95 -3.93 12.71
CA ASP A 166 15.08 -4.20 13.59
C ASP A 166 15.70 -2.92 14.19
N ASN A 167 15.42 -1.76 13.61
CA ASN A 167 15.76 -0.46 14.17
C ASN A 167 14.50 0.25 14.66
N ALA A 168 14.16 0.06 15.93
CA ALA A 168 12.95 0.61 16.54
C ALA A 168 12.83 2.13 16.40
N ALA A 169 13.93 2.89 16.48
CA ALA A 169 13.90 4.35 16.32
C ALA A 169 13.58 4.75 14.88
N ASN A 170 14.17 4.05 13.91
CA ASN A 170 13.90 4.25 12.49
C ASN A 170 12.44 3.88 12.15
N CYS A 171 11.97 2.73 12.60
CA CYS A 171 10.59 2.29 12.39
C CYS A 171 9.59 3.32 12.94
N ARG A 172 9.76 3.74 14.19
CA ARG A 172 8.89 4.73 14.88
C ARG A 172 8.85 6.10 14.19
N SER A 173 9.91 6.50 13.53
CA SER A 173 9.96 7.79 12.84
C SER A 173 9.35 7.78 11.45
N HIS A 174 9.16 6.61 10.85
CA HIS A 174 8.72 6.47 9.46
C HIS A 174 7.37 5.77 9.31
N VAL A 175 7.08 4.75 10.12
CA VAL A 175 5.76 4.12 10.17
C VAL A 175 5.00 4.74 11.33
N VAL A 176 4.05 5.61 10.99
CA VAL A 176 3.42 6.52 11.96
C VAL A 176 1.89 6.47 11.85
N PRO A 177 1.17 6.77 12.93
CA PRO A 177 -0.27 6.98 12.82
C PRO A 177 -0.60 8.07 11.80
N LEU A 178 -1.68 7.88 11.04
CA LEU A 178 -2.20 8.90 10.12
C LEU A 178 -2.49 10.23 10.84
N GLY A 179 -2.97 10.12 12.08
CA GLY A 179 -3.43 11.25 12.87
C GLY A 179 -4.76 11.83 12.38
N THR A 180 -5.27 12.82 13.08
CA THR A 180 -6.49 13.52 12.70
C THR A 180 -6.22 14.61 11.67
N THR A 181 -7.26 15.11 11.04
CA THR A 181 -7.20 16.25 10.10
C THR A 181 -6.74 17.58 10.75
N SER A 182 -6.81 17.69 12.08
CA SER A 182 -6.25 18.79 12.86
C SER A 182 -4.78 18.58 13.26
N GLY A 183 -4.24 17.38 13.00
CA GLY A 183 -2.87 17.00 13.36
C GLY A 183 -2.74 16.41 14.76
N THR A 184 -3.84 16.03 15.42
CA THR A 184 -3.78 15.31 16.70
C THR A 184 -3.36 13.86 16.44
N MET A 185 -2.42 13.39 17.23
CA MET A 185 -1.91 12.02 17.19
C MET A 185 -2.47 11.20 18.37
N PRO A 186 -2.56 9.87 18.27
CA PRO A 186 -2.79 9.02 19.43
C PRO A 186 -1.77 9.31 20.53
N LYS A 187 -2.15 9.10 21.79
CA LYS A 187 -1.28 9.41 22.93
C LYS A 187 -0.12 8.44 23.12
N SER A 188 -0.19 7.28 22.50
CA SER A 188 0.79 6.21 22.63
C SER A 188 1.88 6.34 21.58
N ASP A 189 3.11 6.09 21.95
CA ASP A 189 4.32 5.84 21.16
C ASP A 189 4.74 6.87 20.09
N THR A 190 4.08 7.99 20.01
CA THR A 190 4.33 9.01 18.98
C THR A 190 5.32 10.10 19.40
N ILE A 191 6.27 9.79 20.28
CA ILE A 191 7.28 10.76 20.72
C ILE A 191 8.04 11.30 19.49
N GLY A 192 7.72 12.53 19.11
CA GLY A 192 8.35 13.22 17.99
C GLY A 192 7.80 12.91 16.60
N ALA A 193 6.85 11.98 16.46
CA ALA A 193 6.23 11.70 15.17
C ALA A 193 5.17 12.76 14.81
N THR A 194 5.03 13.04 13.51
CA THR A 194 4.01 13.91 12.95
C THR A 194 3.13 13.13 11.99
N GLY A 195 1.81 13.31 12.10
CA GLY A 195 0.83 12.74 11.19
C GLY A 195 0.72 13.51 9.87
N LEU A 196 0.00 12.92 8.91
CA LEU A 196 -0.11 13.43 7.55
C LEU A 196 -0.54 14.90 7.48
N ALA A 197 -1.54 15.32 8.26
CA ALA A 197 -2.03 16.70 8.21
C ALA A 197 -0.97 17.74 8.61
N GLN A 198 -0.03 17.38 9.47
CA GLN A 198 1.08 18.26 9.86
C GLN A 198 2.15 18.28 8.77
N ASP A 199 2.50 17.12 8.23
CA ASP A 199 3.55 16.99 7.23
C ASP A 199 3.19 17.68 5.91
N LEU A 200 1.92 17.72 5.53
CA LEU A 200 1.42 18.41 4.34
C LEU A 200 1.50 19.95 4.40
N ARG A 201 1.89 20.57 5.52
CA ARG A 201 1.88 22.03 5.68
C ARG A 201 2.94 22.76 4.84
N SER A 202 4.04 22.10 4.52
CA SER A 202 5.11 22.70 3.72
C SER A 202 5.84 21.65 2.88
N VAL A 203 6.54 22.09 1.84
CA VAL A 203 7.42 21.22 1.04
C VAL A 203 8.49 20.57 1.92
N ALA A 204 9.04 21.31 2.87
CA ALA A 204 10.13 20.82 3.73
C ALA A 204 9.70 19.72 4.72
N THR A 205 8.42 19.66 5.08
CA THR A 205 7.89 18.66 6.01
C THR A 205 7.20 17.49 5.32
N THR A 206 6.79 17.66 4.06
CA THR A 206 6.17 16.58 3.28
C THR A 206 7.27 15.62 2.81
N PRO A 207 7.17 14.31 3.15
CA PRO A 207 8.14 13.33 2.66
C PRO A 207 8.11 13.21 1.12
N ASN A 208 9.25 12.84 0.53
CA ASN A 208 9.32 12.57 -0.92
C ASN A 208 8.43 11.39 -1.32
N PHE A 209 8.31 10.38 -0.46
CA PHE A 209 7.39 9.27 -0.63
C PHE A 209 6.50 9.12 0.59
N SER A 210 5.19 9.03 0.36
CA SER A 210 4.18 8.83 1.39
C SER A 210 3.29 7.65 1.02
N PHE A 211 3.20 6.64 1.88
CA PHE A 211 2.22 5.56 1.78
C PHE A 211 1.10 5.82 2.77
N ILE A 212 -0.16 5.70 2.34
CA ILE A 212 -1.33 5.97 3.18
C ILE A 212 -2.22 4.74 3.17
N SER A 213 -2.42 4.14 4.35
CA SER A 213 -3.34 3.05 4.58
C SER A 213 -4.48 3.52 5.50
N PRO A 214 -5.71 3.62 4.99
CA PRO A 214 -6.88 3.84 5.84
C PRO A 214 -7.08 2.65 6.78
N ASN A 215 -7.93 2.79 7.79
CA ASN A 215 -8.37 1.66 8.61
C ASN A 215 -9.33 0.76 7.80
N VAL A 216 -9.52 -0.49 8.24
CA VAL A 216 -10.30 -1.50 7.49
C VAL A 216 -11.74 -1.11 7.16
N CYS A 217 -12.29 -0.09 7.80
CA CYS A 217 -13.58 0.45 7.43
C CYS A 217 -13.48 1.40 6.26
N GLN A 218 -12.52 2.31 6.33
CA GLN A 218 -12.39 3.40 5.38
C GLN A 218 -11.55 3.03 4.17
N ASP A 219 -10.90 1.86 4.19
CA ASP A 219 -10.28 1.28 2.98
C ASP A 219 -11.26 0.41 2.17
N GLY A 220 -12.37 -0.05 2.78
CA GLY A 220 -13.40 -0.86 2.15
C GLY A 220 -13.37 -2.34 2.50
N HIS A 221 -12.39 -2.79 3.33
CA HIS A 221 -12.24 -4.19 3.68
C HIS A 221 -13.41 -4.72 4.53
N ASP A 222 -13.76 -3.99 5.60
CA ASP A 222 -14.80 -4.42 6.54
C ASP A 222 -16.11 -3.68 6.30
N TYR A 223 -17.18 -4.43 6.05
CA TYR A 223 -18.55 -3.90 6.06
C TYR A 223 -19.54 -4.97 6.53
N PRO A 224 -20.36 -4.71 7.57
CA PRO A 224 -20.32 -3.56 8.48
C PRO A 224 -19.10 -3.55 9.37
N CYS A 225 -18.68 -2.35 9.76
CA CYS A 225 -17.41 -2.13 10.43
C CYS A 225 -17.48 -2.23 11.94
N ALA A 226 -16.54 -2.99 12.55
CA ALA A 226 -16.47 -3.15 14.00
C ALA A 226 -16.01 -1.87 14.73
N ASN A 227 -15.15 -1.07 14.09
CA ASN A 227 -14.57 0.13 14.72
C ASN A 227 -15.40 1.41 14.50
N GLN A 228 -16.47 1.38 13.74
CA GLN A 228 -17.34 2.54 13.51
C GLN A 228 -18.55 2.57 14.46
N ARG A 229 -18.86 3.77 15.01
CA ARG A 229 -20.08 3.99 15.79
C ARG A 229 -21.32 4.14 14.90
N THR A 230 -21.14 4.63 13.68
CA THR A 230 -22.20 4.79 12.68
C THR A 230 -21.64 4.24 11.37
N PRO A 231 -21.98 3.02 10.98
CA PRO A 231 -21.55 2.45 9.73
C PRO A 231 -22.04 3.30 8.55
N GLY A 232 -21.22 3.41 7.52
CA GLY A 232 -21.65 3.90 6.22
C GLY A 232 -22.77 3.04 5.61
N SER A 233 -23.30 3.45 4.48
CA SER A 233 -24.33 2.68 3.75
C SER A 233 -23.75 1.51 2.96
N SER A 234 -22.43 1.49 2.74
CA SER A 234 -21.66 0.45 2.06
C SER A 234 -20.16 0.67 2.28
N ALA A 235 -19.32 -0.33 1.97
CA ALA A 235 -17.88 -0.21 1.95
C ALA A 235 -17.41 0.97 1.08
N LEU A 236 -17.95 1.11 -0.13
CA LEU A 236 -17.65 2.22 -1.05
C LEU A 236 -18.05 3.59 -0.49
N ALA A 237 -19.13 3.68 0.31
CA ALA A 237 -19.49 4.94 0.96
C ALA A 237 -18.49 5.35 2.04
N ASP A 238 -17.90 4.39 2.75
CA ASP A 238 -16.85 4.64 3.75
C ASP A 238 -15.53 5.05 3.09
N ILE A 239 -15.14 4.40 1.99
CA ILE A 239 -14.04 4.81 1.11
C ILE A 239 -14.24 6.26 0.65
N GLU A 240 -15.42 6.57 0.12
CA GLU A 240 -15.75 7.92 -0.36
C GLU A 240 -15.62 8.97 0.74
N GLY A 241 -16.06 8.63 1.95
CA GLY A 241 -15.89 9.47 3.14
C GLY A 241 -14.43 9.81 3.42
N PHE A 242 -13.56 8.82 3.39
CA PHE A 242 -12.11 9.01 3.56
C PHE A 242 -11.51 9.88 2.46
N LEU A 243 -11.79 9.55 1.20
CA LEU A 243 -11.25 10.26 0.05
C LEU A 243 -11.69 11.72 0.00
N LYS A 244 -12.95 12.03 0.32
CA LYS A 244 -13.46 13.42 0.39
C LYS A 244 -12.76 14.26 1.46
N VAL A 245 -12.24 13.62 2.49
CA VAL A 245 -11.50 14.28 3.57
C VAL A 245 -10.04 14.51 3.18
N TRP A 246 -9.34 13.49 2.70
CA TRP A 246 -7.89 13.52 2.55
C TRP A 246 -7.41 13.99 1.18
N VAL A 247 -8.08 13.61 0.09
CA VAL A 247 -7.64 14.01 -1.26
C VAL A 247 -7.56 15.53 -1.44
N PRO A 248 -8.55 16.33 -1.01
CA PRO A 248 -8.43 17.80 -1.10
C PRO A 248 -7.25 18.35 -0.29
N ARG A 249 -6.95 17.78 0.88
CA ARG A 249 -5.80 18.20 1.72
C ARG A 249 -4.48 17.90 1.04
N ILE A 250 -4.32 16.71 0.52
CA ILE A 250 -3.12 16.29 -0.21
C ILE A 250 -2.94 17.19 -1.44
N THR A 251 -3.96 17.28 -2.30
CA THR A 251 -3.86 18.01 -3.57
C THR A 251 -3.77 19.53 -3.42
N SER A 252 -4.13 20.07 -2.25
CA SER A 252 -3.94 21.50 -1.94
C SER A 252 -2.62 21.80 -1.26
N SER A 253 -1.85 20.80 -0.84
CA SER A 253 -0.57 21.00 -0.14
C SER A 253 0.48 21.68 -1.04
N PRO A 254 1.43 22.41 -0.44
CA PRO A 254 2.51 23.04 -1.20
C PRO A 254 3.35 22.04 -2.02
N ALA A 255 3.68 20.88 -1.43
CA ALA A 255 4.47 19.85 -2.09
C ALA A 255 3.74 19.27 -3.31
N PHE A 256 2.45 18.88 -3.13
CA PHE A 256 1.67 18.35 -4.26
C PHE A 256 1.56 19.35 -5.42
N LYS A 257 1.34 20.63 -5.11
CA LYS A 257 1.26 21.67 -6.15
C LYS A 257 2.58 21.90 -6.89
N ALA A 258 3.71 21.64 -6.25
CA ALA A 258 5.02 21.76 -6.86
C ALA A 258 5.26 20.64 -7.88
N ASP A 259 5.18 19.38 -7.44
CA ASP A 259 5.55 18.23 -8.26
C ASP A 259 4.88 16.91 -7.80
N GLY A 260 3.79 16.98 -7.02
CA GLY A 260 3.19 15.80 -6.42
C GLY A 260 2.49 14.89 -7.41
N LEU A 261 2.55 13.59 -7.11
CA LEU A 261 1.74 12.53 -7.70
C LEU A 261 0.99 11.81 -6.60
N LEU A 262 -0.33 11.70 -6.74
CA LEU A 262 -1.18 10.88 -5.87
C LEU A 262 -1.77 9.75 -6.70
N GLU A 263 -1.48 8.52 -6.30
CA GLU A 263 -2.12 7.30 -6.79
C GLU A 263 -3.17 6.83 -5.80
N ILE A 264 -4.35 6.46 -6.31
CA ILE A 264 -5.44 5.85 -5.55
C ILE A 264 -5.81 4.56 -6.28
N THR A 265 -5.60 3.43 -5.63
CA THR A 265 -5.90 2.10 -6.17
C THR A 265 -6.34 1.16 -5.06
N PHE A 266 -6.83 -0.01 -5.45
CA PHE A 266 -7.19 -1.11 -4.56
C PHE A 266 -6.13 -2.20 -4.63
N ASP A 267 -6.01 -2.98 -3.58
CA ASP A 267 -5.07 -4.09 -3.48
C ASP A 267 -5.43 -5.22 -4.43
N GLU A 268 -6.69 -5.68 -4.34
CA GLU A 268 -7.24 -6.75 -5.15
C GLU A 268 -8.72 -6.50 -5.52
N GLY A 269 -9.22 -7.26 -6.47
CA GLY A 269 -10.62 -7.27 -6.87
C GLY A 269 -11.25 -8.65 -6.74
N SER A 270 -12.52 -8.77 -7.06
CA SER A 270 -13.30 -10.01 -6.90
C SER A 270 -12.92 -11.15 -7.88
N GLY A 271 -12.11 -10.88 -8.90
CA GLY A 271 -11.69 -11.86 -9.90
C GLY A 271 -10.21 -12.20 -9.81
N SER A 272 -9.79 -13.35 -10.32
CA SER A 272 -8.39 -13.79 -10.28
C SER A 272 -7.64 -13.57 -11.61
N THR A 273 -8.02 -12.54 -12.37
CA THR A 273 -7.34 -12.19 -13.63
C THR A 273 -6.03 -11.45 -13.38
N SER A 274 -5.10 -11.58 -14.32
CA SER A 274 -3.85 -10.82 -14.35
C SER A 274 -3.68 -10.14 -15.70
N CYS A 275 -2.72 -9.22 -15.80
CA CYS A 275 -2.47 -8.52 -17.06
C CYS A 275 -1.10 -8.78 -17.66
N CYS A 276 -0.11 -8.87 -16.79
CA CYS A 276 1.22 -8.41 -17.15
C CYS A 276 2.25 -9.55 -17.13
N GLY A 277 1.79 -10.78 -17.07
CA GLY A 277 2.61 -11.98 -17.03
C GLY A 277 3.13 -12.30 -15.64
N GLU A 278 2.38 -11.93 -14.63
CA GLU A 278 2.64 -12.30 -13.23
C GLU A 278 2.82 -13.81 -13.13
N VAL A 279 3.78 -14.19 -12.34
CA VAL A 279 4.13 -15.59 -12.15
C VAL A 279 4.15 -15.90 -10.67
N PRO A 280 3.76 -17.12 -10.30
CA PRO A 280 3.93 -17.57 -8.91
C PRO A 280 5.38 -17.37 -8.47
N GLY A 281 5.59 -16.99 -7.23
CA GLY A 281 6.91 -17.00 -6.61
C GLY A 281 7.54 -18.39 -6.61
N PRO A 282 8.82 -18.52 -6.30
CA PRO A 282 9.55 -19.79 -6.37
C PRO A 282 8.94 -20.91 -5.51
N THR A 283 8.16 -20.55 -4.52
CA THR A 283 7.53 -21.47 -3.54
C THR A 283 6.01 -21.51 -3.63
N ASN A 284 5.41 -20.83 -4.60
CA ASN A 284 3.97 -20.72 -4.74
C ASN A 284 3.52 -21.30 -6.10
N SER A 285 2.38 -21.99 -6.15
CA SER A 285 1.83 -22.59 -7.36
C SER A 285 0.92 -21.64 -8.15
N ALA A 286 0.20 -20.75 -7.46
CA ALA A 286 -0.70 -19.80 -8.08
C ALA A 286 -0.86 -18.56 -7.17
N PRO A 287 -0.61 -17.34 -7.67
CA PRO A 287 -0.73 -16.13 -6.86
C PRO A 287 -2.16 -15.69 -6.61
N GLY A 288 -3.09 -16.01 -7.50
CA GLY A 288 -4.50 -15.72 -7.28
C GLY A 288 -5.18 -16.79 -6.43
N GLY A 289 -5.91 -16.44 -5.43
CA GLY A 289 -6.73 -17.34 -4.63
C GLY A 289 -7.61 -18.23 -5.53
N GLY A 290 -7.86 -19.49 -5.14
CA GLY A 290 -8.62 -20.42 -5.96
C GLY A 290 -7.92 -20.86 -7.26
N GLY A 291 -6.61 -20.61 -7.43
CA GLY A 291 -5.81 -21.08 -8.56
C GLY A 291 -5.73 -20.12 -9.75
N GLY A 292 -6.18 -18.90 -9.61
CA GLY A 292 -6.06 -17.86 -10.64
C GLY A 292 -4.65 -17.24 -10.73
N PRO A 293 -4.32 -16.52 -11.82
CA PRO A 293 -2.99 -15.98 -12.06
C PRO A 293 -2.71 -14.64 -11.39
N GLY A 294 -3.69 -13.96 -10.79
CA GLY A 294 -3.50 -12.64 -10.16
C GLY A 294 -4.65 -12.18 -9.28
N GLY A 295 -4.60 -10.96 -8.80
CA GLY A 295 -5.54 -10.37 -7.87
C GLY A 295 -6.75 -9.66 -8.52
N GLY A 296 -6.97 -9.85 -9.83
CA GLY A 296 -8.12 -9.24 -10.52
C GLY A 296 -7.91 -7.79 -10.94
N ARG A 297 -8.86 -7.29 -11.75
CA ARG A 297 -8.84 -5.91 -12.27
C ARG A 297 -9.48 -4.97 -11.27
N VAL A 298 -8.75 -3.95 -10.84
CA VAL A 298 -9.17 -2.98 -9.82
C VAL A 298 -9.27 -1.55 -10.35
N GLY A 299 -8.41 -1.15 -11.28
CA GLY A 299 -8.27 0.23 -11.74
C GLY A 299 -7.48 1.11 -10.79
N ALA A 300 -6.96 2.23 -11.29
CA ALA A 300 -6.27 3.24 -10.48
C ALA A 300 -6.53 4.65 -11.01
N VAL A 301 -6.56 5.63 -10.09
CA VAL A 301 -6.62 7.06 -10.45
C VAL A 301 -5.32 7.74 -10.04
N LEU A 302 -4.71 8.42 -11.01
CA LEU A 302 -3.53 9.25 -10.80
C LEU A 302 -3.90 10.73 -10.85
N LEU A 303 -3.53 11.48 -9.81
CA LEU A 303 -3.68 12.94 -9.75
C LEU A 303 -2.31 13.59 -9.70
N SER A 304 -2.06 14.57 -10.54
CA SER A 304 -0.82 15.36 -10.55
C SER A 304 -1.01 16.66 -11.35
N PRO A 305 -0.27 17.73 -11.02
CA PRO A 305 -0.20 18.91 -11.90
C PRO A 305 0.31 18.59 -13.33
N PHE A 306 1.00 17.47 -13.50
CA PHE A 306 1.59 17.04 -14.77
C PHE A 306 0.74 16.04 -15.55
N ILE A 307 -0.45 15.70 -15.08
CA ILE A 307 -1.40 14.81 -15.75
C ILE A 307 -2.45 15.65 -16.48
N ARG A 308 -2.89 15.18 -17.66
CA ARG A 308 -4.02 15.77 -18.36
C ARG A 308 -5.32 15.35 -17.67
N PRO A 309 -6.15 16.27 -17.20
CA PRO A 309 -7.43 15.91 -16.58
C PRO A 309 -8.34 15.14 -17.55
N GLY A 310 -8.95 14.06 -17.04
CA GLY A 310 -9.85 13.20 -17.78
C GLY A 310 -9.17 12.25 -18.77
N GLU A 311 -7.86 12.05 -18.64
CA GLU A 311 -7.13 11.04 -19.44
C GLU A 311 -7.57 9.62 -19.04
N VAL A 312 -7.70 8.73 -20.03
CA VAL A 312 -7.95 7.30 -19.82
C VAL A 312 -6.80 6.53 -20.47
N VAL A 313 -6.09 5.78 -19.64
CA VAL A 313 -4.94 4.97 -20.09
C VAL A 313 -5.35 3.51 -20.13
N THR A 314 -5.35 2.94 -21.34
CA THR A 314 -5.82 1.57 -21.61
C THR A 314 -4.72 0.52 -21.53
N ARG A 315 -3.46 0.93 -21.36
CA ARG A 315 -2.36 -0.01 -21.11
C ARG A 315 -2.57 -0.73 -19.79
N ALA A 316 -2.07 -1.97 -19.74
CA ALA A 316 -2.15 -2.77 -18.54
C ALA A 316 -1.03 -2.42 -17.55
N PHE A 317 -1.39 -2.37 -16.27
CA PHE A 317 -0.52 -2.12 -15.12
C PHE A 317 -0.90 -3.04 -13.96
N ASN A 318 0.00 -3.20 -13.02
CA ASN A 318 -0.23 -3.88 -11.75
C ASN A 318 0.64 -3.25 -10.65
N HIS A 319 0.62 -3.80 -9.44
CA HIS A 319 1.39 -3.26 -8.31
C HIS A 319 2.90 -3.22 -8.57
N TYR A 320 3.46 -4.18 -9.34
CA TYR A 320 4.86 -4.11 -9.76
C TYR A 320 5.10 -2.94 -10.73
N SER A 321 4.12 -2.58 -11.54
CA SER A 321 4.20 -1.42 -12.43
C SER A 321 4.24 -0.12 -11.64
N THR A 322 3.48 -0.01 -10.55
CA THR A 322 3.55 1.12 -9.61
C THR A 322 4.93 1.22 -8.98
N LEU A 323 5.45 0.12 -8.43
CA LEU A 323 6.81 0.10 -7.86
C LEU A 323 7.85 0.54 -8.89
N ALA A 324 7.86 -0.09 -10.07
CA ALA A 324 8.78 0.27 -11.15
C ALA A 324 8.67 1.73 -11.58
N SER A 325 7.44 2.28 -11.58
CA SER A 325 7.20 3.69 -11.91
C SER A 325 7.79 4.64 -10.87
N ILE A 326 7.64 4.32 -9.60
CA ILE A 326 8.23 5.10 -8.51
C ILE A 326 9.76 5.02 -8.59
N GLU A 327 10.32 3.83 -8.80
CA GLU A 327 11.75 3.62 -8.97
C GLU A 327 12.30 4.42 -10.15
N ASP A 328 11.63 4.40 -11.30
CA ASP A 328 12.01 5.21 -12.47
C ASP A 328 11.95 6.72 -12.18
N LEU A 329 10.90 7.20 -11.48
CA LEU A 329 10.73 8.61 -11.12
C LEU A 329 11.85 9.12 -10.19
N PHE A 330 12.33 8.28 -9.28
CA PHE A 330 13.41 8.61 -8.35
C PHE A 330 14.82 8.20 -8.86
N GLY A 331 14.91 7.60 -10.05
CA GLY A 331 16.18 7.14 -10.61
C GLY A 331 16.79 5.98 -9.85
N LEU A 332 15.97 5.10 -9.27
CA LEU A 332 16.37 3.94 -8.47
C LEU A 332 16.44 2.67 -9.34
N PRO A 333 17.28 1.69 -8.97
CA PRO A 333 17.25 0.38 -9.61
C PRO A 333 15.96 -0.37 -9.25
N ARG A 334 15.39 -1.11 -10.20
CA ARG A 334 14.15 -1.86 -9.97
C ARG A 334 14.38 -3.09 -9.10
N LEU A 335 13.45 -3.37 -8.19
CA LEU A 335 13.46 -4.47 -7.23
C LEU A 335 12.69 -5.68 -7.77
N ALA A 336 13.21 -6.86 -7.52
CA ALA A 336 12.55 -8.16 -7.73
C ALA A 336 11.69 -8.16 -9.02
N ASP A 337 10.38 -8.48 -8.95
CA ASP A 337 9.53 -8.59 -10.14
C ASP A 337 9.24 -7.25 -10.84
N ALA A 338 9.48 -6.10 -10.19
CA ALA A 338 9.47 -4.80 -10.87
C ALA A 338 10.50 -4.71 -12.01
N GLN A 339 11.58 -5.51 -11.99
CA GLN A 339 12.57 -5.61 -13.07
C GLN A 339 11.98 -6.16 -14.38
N THR A 340 10.91 -6.93 -14.30
CA THR A 340 10.32 -7.64 -15.45
C THR A 340 9.14 -6.90 -16.09
N VAL A 341 8.58 -5.88 -15.42
CA VAL A 341 7.44 -5.14 -15.94
C VAL A 341 7.82 -4.31 -17.17
N ARG A 342 6.87 -4.24 -18.12
CA ARG A 342 7.03 -3.51 -19.37
C ARG A 342 6.31 -2.16 -19.39
N GLY A 343 5.33 -1.97 -18.51
CA GLY A 343 4.52 -0.76 -18.42
C GLY A 343 4.79 0.02 -17.14
N THR A 344 5.21 1.26 -17.25
CA THR A 344 5.37 2.21 -16.14
C THR A 344 4.62 3.52 -16.44
N PHE A 345 4.48 4.39 -15.47
CA PHE A 345 3.88 5.71 -15.63
C PHE A 345 4.84 6.60 -16.42
N ASP A 346 4.72 6.58 -17.74
CA ASP A 346 5.57 7.28 -18.67
C ASP A 346 4.83 8.47 -19.35
N ARG A 347 5.36 8.87 -20.51
CA ARG A 347 4.77 9.94 -21.34
C ARG A 347 3.33 9.70 -21.79
N GLY A 348 2.83 8.48 -21.72
CA GLY A 348 1.42 8.17 -22.00
C GLY A 348 0.50 8.46 -20.81
N VAL A 349 1.05 8.73 -19.62
CA VAL A 349 0.34 9.12 -18.40
C VAL A 349 0.58 10.62 -18.13
N PHE A 350 1.83 11.06 -18.19
CA PHE A 350 2.19 12.46 -17.96
C PHE A 350 2.12 13.30 -19.24
N ARG A 351 1.82 14.59 -19.09
CA ARG A 351 1.90 15.54 -20.20
C ARG A 351 3.32 15.56 -20.74
N THR A 352 3.46 15.42 -22.05
CA THR A 352 4.71 15.82 -22.71
C THR A 352 4.76 17.34 -22.70
N GLY A 353 5.76 17.91 -22.03
CA GLY A 353 6.05 19.33 -22.08
C GLY A 353 6.41 19.79 -23.49
#